data_1651b9b6966cfac34dfa3f621dc78c1f
#
_entry.id   1651b9b6966cfac34dfa3f621dc78c1f
#
_cell.length_a   1.000
_cell.length_b   1.000
_cell.length_c   1.000
_cell.angle_alpha   90.00
_cell.angle_beta   90.00
_cell.angle_gamma   90.00
#
_symmetry.space_group_name_H-M   'P 1'
#
loop_
_entity.id
_entity.type
_entity.pdbx_description
1 polymer ?
#
loop_
_entity_poly.entity_id
_entity_poly.type
_entity_poly.pdbx_seq_one_letter_code
_entity_poly.pdbx_strand_id
1 'polypeptide(L)'
;HYDLAGLNDINWNDDLCHVNFFEASAFAAWKGMRLPTEAEWETASHLFNWGSRWEWTNSAYLPYPGYKKEAGAVGEYNGKFMVNQMVLRGASEVTPIGHSRNTYRNFFQTHLKWQYTGIRLAK
;
A
#
# COMPACT_ATOMS: atom_id res chain seq x y z
N HIS A 1 15.89 -3.77 -15.60
CA HIS A 1 15.75 -3.65 -14.15
C HIS A 1 16.69 -4.62 -13.42
N TYR A 2 16.87 -4.40 -12.13
CA TYR A 2 17.68 -5.26 -11.28
C TYR A 2 16.82 -5.85 -10.18
N ASP A 3 16.82 -7.17 -10.06
CA ASP A 3 16.06 -7.93 -9.07
C ASP A 3 16.91 -9.06 -8.44
N LEU A 4 16.28 -9.99 -7.72
CA LEU A 4 16.98 -11.11 -7.07
C LEU A 4 17.62 -12.09 -8.07
N ALA A 5 17.22 -12.08 -9.34
CA ALA A 5 17.82 -12.88 -10.40
C ALA A 5 18.95 -12.14 -11.16
N GLY A 6 19.22 -10.88 -10.78
CA GLY A 6 20.24 -10.05 -11.38
C GLY A 6 19.70 -8.97 -12.31
N LEU A 7 20.52 -8.60 -13.32
CA LEU A 7 20.14 -7.59 -14.30
C LEU A 7 19.31 -8.25 -15.42
N ASN A 8 18.08 -7.78 -15.60
CA ASN A 8 17.13 -8.30 -16.58
C ASN A 8 16.61 -7.18 -17.47
N ASP A 9 16.18 -7.52 -18.68
CA ASP A 9 15.42 -6.62 -19.55
C ASP A 9 14.09 -6.23 -18.89
N ILE A 10 13.62 -5.02 -19.18
CA ILE A 10 12.34 -4.55 -18.67
C ILE A 10 11.20 -5.24 -19.44
N ASN A 11 10.37 -6.00 -18.74
CA ASN A 11 9.09 -6.42 -19.28
C ASN A 11 8.05 -5.31 -19.05
N TRP A 12 7.66 -4.62 -20.10
CA TRP A 12 6.73 -3.48 -20.05
C TRP A 12 5.28 -3.86 -19.68
N ASN A 13 4.97 -5.16 -19.64
CA ASN A 13 3.66 -5.68 -19.26
C ASN A 13 3.61 -6.12 -17.79
N ASP A 14 4.72 -6.08 -17.07
CA ASP A 14 4.74 -6.42 -15.65
C ASP A 14 4.14 -5.31 -14.80
N ASP A 15 3.52 -5.70 -13.71
CA ASP A 15 3.07 -4.77 -12.69
C ASP A 15 4.26 -3.99 -12.13
N LEU A 16 4.17 -2.67 -12.15
CA LEU A 16 5.17 -1.80 -11.54
C LEU A 16 5.38 -2.16 -10.06
N CYS A 17 6.65 -2.27 -9.66
CA CYS A 17 7.04 -2.65 -8.30
C CYS A 17 8.05 -1.68 -7.72
N HIS A 18 8.15 -1.71 -6.37
CA HIS A 18 9.15 -0.96 -5.62
C HIS A 18 9.10 0.56 -5.83
N VAL A 19 7.90 1.12 -5.77
CA VAL A 19 7.67 2.57 -5.81
C VAL A 19 7.34 3.09 -4.41
N ASN A 20 7.84 4.27 -4.05
CA ASN A 20 7.45 4.94 -2.82
C ASN A 20 6.17 5.76 -3.01
N PHE A 21 5.61 6.28 -1.92
CA PHE A 21 4.38 7.07 -1.95
C PHE A 21 4.49 8.32 -2.83
N PHE A 22 5.63 9.00 -2.80
CA PHE A 22 5.82 10.22 -3.57
C PHE A 22 5.89 9.95 -5.08
N GLU A 23 6.58 8.87 -5.49
CA GLU A 23 6.61 8.40 -6.88
C GLU A 23 5.21 8.02 -7.36
N ALA A 24 4.45 7.29 -6.54
CA ALA A 24 3.07 6.91 -6.84
C ALA A 24 2.15 8.13 -6.99
N SER A 25 2.24 9.09 -6.06
CA SER A 25 1.44 10.32 -6.10
C SER A 25 1.81 11.21 -7.28
N ALA A 26 3.10 11.35 -7.59
CA ALA A 26 3.56 12.13 -8.73
C ALA A 26 3.07 11.54 -10.06
N PHE A 27 3.14 10.22 -10.20
CA PHE A 27 2.61 9.54 -11.37
C PHE A 27 1.10 9.73 -11.52
N ALA A 28 0.34 9.60 -10.43
CA ALA A 28 -1.09 9.82 -10.43
C ALA A 28 -1.44 11.24 -10.88
N ALA A 29 -0.77 12.25 -10.31
CA ALA A 29 -0.95 13.65 -10.68
C ALA A 29 -0.60 13.92 -12.16
N TRP A 30 0.51 13.35 -12.66
CA TRP A 30 0.89 13.47 -14.07
C TRP A 30 -0.17 12.89 -15.01
N LYS A 31 -0.86 11.82 -14.60
CA LYS A 31 -1.99 11.24 -15.34
C LYS A 31 -3.30 12.02 -15.21
N GLY A 32 -3.33 13.12 -14.46
CA GLY A 32 -4.57 13.84 -14.15
C GLY A 32 -5.53 13.03 -13.27
N MET A 33 -4.97 12.14 -12.45
CA MET A 33 -5.66 11.24 -11.53
C MET A 33 -5.10 11.37 -10.11
N ARG A 34 -5.56 10.56 -9.19
CA ARG A 34 -5.07 10.50 -7.81
C ARG A 34 -4.92 9.04 -7.34
N LEU A 35 -4.30 8.85 -6.20
CA LEU A 35 -4.38 7.59 -5.49
C LEU A 35 -5.77 7.49 -4.83
N PRO A 36 -6.36 6.28 -4.71
CA PRO A 36 -7.59 6.09 -3.96
C PRO A 36 -7.37 6.33 -2.46
N THR A 37 -8.37 6.74 -1.74
CA THR A 37 -8.39 6.59 -0.28
C THR A 37 -8.50 5.11 0.10
N GLU A 38 -8.13 4.75 1.33
CA GLU A 38 -8.28 3.35 1.78
C GLU A 38 -9.73 2.87 1.79
N ALA A 39 -10.68 3.77 2.05
CA ALA A 39 -12.11 3.45 2.02
C ALA A 39 -12.62 3.20 0.58
N GLU A 40 -12.21 4.02 -0.38
CA GLU A 40 -12.52 3.82 -1.80
C GLU A 40 -11.94 2.50 -2.30
N TRP A 41 -10.67 2.23 -1.96
CA TRP A 41 -10.03 0.98 -2.34
C TRP A 41 -10.77 -0.24 -1.79
N GLU A 42 -11.09 -0.23 -0.49
CA GLU A 42 -11.79 -1.33 0.17
C GLU A 42 -13.17 -1.57 -0.44
N THR A 43 -13.94 -0.50 -0.64
CA THR A 43 -15.29 -0.57 -1.21
C THR A 43 -15.26 -1.11 -2.64
N ALA A 44 -14.29 -0.70 -3.45
CA ALA A 44 -14.19 -1.10 -4.86
C ALA A 44 -13.42 -2.41 -5.07
N SER A 45 -12.80 -3.00 -4.04
CA SER A 45 -11.88 -4.15 -4.15
C SER A 45 -12.47 -5.39 -4.82
N HIS A 46 -13.80 -5.53 -4.82
CA HIS A 46 -14.52 -6.63 -5.51
C HIS A 46 -14.63 -6.42 -7.04
N LEU A 47 -14.28 -5.23 -7.55
CA LEU A 47 -14.40 -4.88 -8.97
C LEU A 47 -13.09 -5.07 -9.74
N PHE A 48 -11.98 -5.38 -9.07
CA PHE A 48 -10.67 -5.51 -9.70
C PHE A 48 -9.80 -6.58 -9.04
N ASN A 49 -8.83 -7.07 -9.79
CA ASN A 49 -7.82 -7.98 -9.23
C ASN A 49 -6.80 -7.18 -8.41
N TRP A 50 -6.40 -7.76 -7.29
CA TRP A 50 -5.34 -7.25 -6.41
C TRP A 50 -4.55 -8.44 -5.83
N GLY A 51 -3.37 -8.17 -5.26
CA GLY A 51 -2.57 -9.20 -4.61
C GLY A 51 -1.16 -9.37 -5.19
N SER A 52 -0.88 -8.80 -6.37
CA SER A 52 0.47 -8.79 -6.95
C SER A 52 1.39 -7.76 -6.28
N ARG A 53 0.85 -6.61 -5.91
CA ARG A 53 1.57 -5.51 -5.25
C ARG A 53 0.73 -4.89 -4.15
N TRP A 54 1.37 -4.48 -3.05
CA TRP A 54 0.74 -3.59 -2.07
C TRP A 54 0.49 -2.24 -2.71
N GLU A 55 -0.74 -1.77 -2.68
CA GLU A 55 -1.16 -0.56 -3.40
C GLU A 55 -1.23 0.63 -2.46
N TRP A 56 -0.46 1.68 -2.76
CA TRP A 56 -0.50 2.93 -2.01
C TRP A 56 -1.87 3.58 -2.07
N THR A 57 -2.36 4.04 -0.94
CA THR A 57 -3.56 4.86 -0.84
C THR A 57 -3.23 6.29 -0.41
N ASN A 58 -4.13 7.21 -0.70
CA ASN A 58 -4.02 8.60 -0.25
C ASN A 58 -4.58 8.79 1.18
N SER A 59 -4.41 7.79 2.03
CA SER A 59 -4.87 7.81 3.42
C SER A 59 -3.69 7.67 4.37
N ALA A 60 -3.58 8.62 5.31
CA ALA A 60 -2.65 8.48 6.43
C ALA A 60 -3.07 7.30 7.32
N TYR A 61 -2.09 6.61 7.90
CA TYR A 61 -2.38 5.55 8.86
C TYR A 61 -2.83 6.18 10.19
N LEU A 62 -4.13 6.42 10.29
CA LEU A 62 -4.80 6.99 11.45
C LEU A 62 -5.71 5.96 12.13
N PRO A 63 -5.99 6.12 13.43
CA PRO A 63 -6.96 5.28 14.11
C PRO A 63 -8.36 5.51 13.52
N TYR A 64 -9.15 4.44 13.46
CA TYR A 64 -10.56 4.57 13.11
C TYR A 64 -11.36 5.28 14.22
N PRO A 65 -12.50 5.91 13.88
CA PRO A 65 -13.38 6.51 14.87
C PRO A 65 -13.73 5.53 16.00
N GLY A 66 -13.62 5.98 17.22
CA GLY A 66 -13.87 5.15 18.40
C GLY A 66 -12.71 4.26 18.86
N TYR A 67 -11.58 4.23 18.14
CA TYR A 67 -10.38 3.52 18.59
C TYR A 67 -9.90 4.07 19.94
N LYS A 68 -9.67 3.16 20.87
CA LYS A 68 -9.02 3.46 22.15
C LYS A 68 -7.76 2.61 22.26
N LYS A 69 -6.67 3.25 22.62
CA LYS A 69 -5.41 2.55 22.85
C LYS A 69 -5.56 1.62 24.04
N GLU A 70 -5.28 0.33 23.87
CA GLU A 70 -5.24 -0.62 24.96
C GLU A 70 -4.13 -0.29 25.95
N ALA A 71 -4.35 -0.63 27.22
CA ALA A 71 -3.31 -0.48 28.24
C ALA A 71 -2.20 -1.52 28.04
N GLY A 72 -0.96 -1.12 28.34
CA GLY A 72 0.20 -2.02 28.30
C GLY A 72 0.86 -2.15 26.93
N ALA A 73 1.67 -3.18 26.75
CA ALA A 73 2.58 -3.35 25.61
C ALA A 73 1.86 -3.43 24.24
N VAL A 74 0.68 -4.03 24.17
CA VAL A 74 -0.10 -4.16 22.93
C VAL A 74 -0.54 -2.79 22.41
N GLY A 75 -1.00 -1.91 23.30
CA GLY A 75 -1.40 -0.56 22.91
C GLY A 75 -0.20 0.29 22.49
N GLU A 76 0.93 0.12 23.14
CA GLU A 76 2.16 0.82 22.78
C GLU A 76 2.63 0.45 21.37
N TYR A 77 2.53 -0.82 21.01
CA TYR A 77 2.89 -1.29 19.67
C TYR A 77 2.09 -0.59 18.56
N ASN A 78 0.77 -0.54 18.67
CA ASN A 78 -0.07 0.07 17.63
C ASN A 78 0.02 1.61 17.61
N GLY A 79 0.01 2.26 18.76
CA GLY A 79 -0.09 3.72 18.85
C GLY A 79 1.14 4.46 18.31
N LYS A 80 2.35 3.96 18.56
CA LYS A 80 3.58 4.66 18.16
C LYS A 80 3.93 4.55 16.68
N PHE A 81 3.35 3.59 15.96
CA PHE A 81 3.64 3.38 14.54
C PHE A 81 2.73 4.17 13.59
N MET A 82 1.81 4.99 14.09
CA MET A 82 0.89 5.76 13.25
C MET A 82 1.51 7.02 12.65
N VAL A 83 2.61 7.51 13.21
CA VAL A 83 3.24 8.76 12.77
C VAL A 83 3.96 8.57 11.44
N ASN A 84 3.71 9.49 10.49
CA ASN A 84 4.39 9.58 9.19
C ASN A 84 4.29 8.30 8.33
N GLN A 85 3.15 7.62 8.39
CA GLN A 85 2.89 6.43 7.59
C GLN A 85 1.62 6.59 6.77
N MET A 86 1.65 6.03 5.56
CA MET A 86 0.49 5.94 4.66
C MET A 86 0.01 4.50 4.58
N VAL A 87 -1.30 4.35 4.40
CA VAL A 87 -1.93 3.03 4.26
C VAL A 87 -1.67 2.44 2.89
N LEU A 88 -1.36 1.16 2.87
CA LEU A 88 -1.36 0.31 1.67
C LEU A 88 -2.45 -0.74 1.81
N ARG A 89 -3.06 -1.10 0.70
CA ARG A 89 -4.11 -2.11 0.62
C ARG A 89 -3.71 -3.26 -0.30
N GLY A 90 -4.40 -4.38 -0.17
CA GLY A 90 -4.21 -5.56 -0.99
C GLY A 90 -3.26 -6.59 -0.38
N ALA A 91 -2.31 -7.01 -1.17
CA ALA A 91 -1.25 -7.95 -0.85
C ALA A 91 -0.12 -7.82 -1.87
N SER A 92 0.94 -8.60 -1.73
CA SER A 92 1.97 -8.78 -2.76
C SER A 92 2.16 -10.26 -3.08
N GLU A 93 2.85 -10.56 -4.15
CA GLU A 93 3.19 -11.93 -4.56
C GLU A 93 3.99 -12.73 -3.50
N VAL A 94 4.67 -12.02 -2.59
CA VAL A 94 5.40 -12.63 -1.47
C VAL A 94 4.59 -12.71 -0.18
N THR A 95 3.32 -12.27 -0.21
CA THR A 95 2.43 -12.37 0.94
C THR A 95 1.89 -13.80 1.05
N PRO A 96 2.03 -14.48 2.20
CA PRO A 96 1.52 -15.84 2.37
C PRO A 96 0.02 -15.93 2.10
N ILE A 97 -0.40 -17.03 1.47
CA ILE A 97 -1.80 -17.30 1.18
C ILE A 97 -2.62 -17.30 2.48
N GLY A 98 -3.76 -16.61 2.45
CA GLY A 98 -4.67 -16.48 3.61
C GLY A 98 -4.28 -15.39 4.61
N HIS A 99 -3.14 -14.72 4.45
CA HIS A 99 -2.75 -13.62 5.33
C HIS A 99 -3.55 -12.35 5.08
N SER A 100 -3.75 -11.99 3.81
CA SER A 100 -4.41 -10.73 3.43
C SER A 100 -5.91 -10.92 3.15
N ARG A 101 -6.65 -9.85 3.36
CA ARG A 101 -8.07 -9.67 3.04
C ARG A 101 -8.29 -8.24 2.60
N ASN A 102 -9.41 -7.94 1.96
CA ASN A 102 -9.69 -6.58 1.46
C ASN A 102 -9.71 -5.50 2.56
N THR A 103 -9.98 -5.89 3.81
CA THR A 103 -9.96 -4.97 4.97
C THR A 103 -8.60 -4.86 5.64
N TYR A 104 -7.58 -5.62 5.19
CA TYR A 104 -6.25 -5.58 5.79
C TYR A 104 -5.60 -4.21 5.53
N ARG A 105 -5.05 -3.60 6.58
CA ARG A 105 -4.32 -2.35 6.51
C ARG A 105 -2.84 -2.63 6.68
N ASN A 106 -2.08 -2.54 5.59
CA ASN A 106 -0.65 -2.43 5.66
C ASN A 106 -0.25 -0.96 5.72
N PHE A 107 0.92 -0.63 6.23
CA PHE A 107 1.35 0.75 6.40
C PHE A 107 2.87 0.86 6.40
N PHE A 108 3.38 1.87 5.72
CA PHE A 108 4.81 2.15 5.65
C PHE A 108 5.07 3.65 5.59
N GLN A 109 6.28 4.02 5.96
CA GLN A 109 6.78 5.38 5.78
C GLN A 109 6.84 5.72 4.28
N THR A 110 6.53 6.97 3.95
CA THR A 110 6.30 7.44 2.59
C THR A 110 7.49 7.32 1.63
N HIS A 111 8.70 7.29 2.15
CA HIS A 111 9.94 7.20 1.34
C HIS A 111 10.41 5.76 1.07
N LEU A 112 9.82 4.77 1.75
CA LEU A 112 10.20 3.36 1.58
C LEU A 112 9.60 2.77 0.30
N LYS A 113 10.32 1.86 -0.36
CA LYS A 113 9.90 1.22 -1.60
C LYS A 113 10.36 -0.22 -1.80
N TRP A 114 10.90 -0.85 -0.76
CA TRP A 114 11.36 -2.25 -0.81
C TRP A 114 10.24 -3.29 -0.65
N GLN A 115 9.03 -2.86 -0.30
CA GLN A 115 7.94 -3.72 0.19
C GLN A 115 7.04 -4.31 -0.91
N TYR A 116 7.47 -4.40 -2.15
CA TYR A 116 6.63 -4.81 -3.29
C TYR A 116 5.42 -3.91 -3.47
N THR A 117 5.65 -2.62 -3.46
CA THR A 117 4.63 -1.58 -3.58
C THR A 117 4.36 -1.20 -5.02
N GLY A 118 3.10 -0.96 -5.34
CA GLY A 118 2.61 -0.56 -6.66
C GLY A 118 1.58 0.57 -6.57
N ILE A 119 0.93 0.83 -7.69
CA ILE A 119 0.04 1.97 -7.89
C ILE A 119 -1.31 1.50 -8.43
N ARG A 120 -2.39 1.95 -7.80
CA ARG A 120 -3.75 1.96 -8.37
C ARG A 120 -4.21 3.40 -8.47
N LEU A 121 -4.85 3.75 -9.59
CA LEU A 121 -5.33 5.10 -9.84
C LEU A 121 -6.84 5.19 -9.63
N ALA A 122 -7.27 6.35 -9.13
CA ALA A 122 -8.67 6.78 -9.03
C ALA A 122 -8.86 8.13 -9.72
N LYS A 123 -10.05 8.39 -10.21
CA LYS A 123 -10.45 9.69 -10.75
C LYS A 123 -10.87 10.66 -9.66
#